data_be9fa0414a7d2c780a454ade5bbd235f
#
_entry.id   be9fa0414a7d2c780a454ade5bbd235f
#
_cell.length_a   1.000
_cell.length_b   1.000
_cell.length_c   1.000
_cell.angle_alpha   90.00
_cell.angle_beta   90.00
_cell.angle_gamma   90.00
#
_symmetry.space_group_name_H-M   'P 1'
#
loop_
_entity.id
_entity.type
_entity.pdbx_description
1 polymer ?
#
loop_
_entity_poly.entity_id
_entity_poly.type
_entity_poly.pdbx_seq_one_letter_code
_entity_poly.pdbx_strand_id
1 'polypeptide(L)'
;PFFSLNKNIVGETHSSKINKITKYLKKNKSDYLLVSAPENVAWILNIRGGDSPNSPVPNSRLIISKTKKIFLISKLKKAKKIIKEKIIKSSQLVDIDDFPKKVLSLKGSNFIIDDKSCSIYFEDILKSKFKVIKKEDPIYLMKAIKNKTETKNMIDAHILDGAALTKFLYWIKNVNKKTINEVQAQNKLESFRKLNKNYLYPSFDTIAGSGKNGAIVHYRANKENCKKIQKKDIFLCDSGGQYKYGTTDVTRTICFSKPKPYIRDVFTKVLKGHIAVANTNLKKDNTGKKIDVRARKFLKKSNLDYAHGTGHGVGFFLNVHEGP
;
A
#
# COMPACT_ATOMS: atom_id res chain seq x y z
N PRO A 1 -4.54 17.28 7.61
CA PRO A 1 -3.81 17.23 8.90
C PRO A 1 -3.31 15.82 9.19
N PHE A 2 -2.11 15.70 9.78
CA PHE A 2 -1.62 14.44 10.28
C PHE A 2 -2.30 14.07 11.59
N PHE A 3 -2.47 12.76 11.84
CA PHE A 3 -3.04 12.23 13.07
C PHE A 3 -2.29 10.97 13.50
N SER A 4 -2.27 10.67 14.80
CA SER A 4 -1.59 9.50 15.34
C SER A 4 -2.51 8.30 15.48
N LEU A 5 -1.90 7.12 15.49
CA LEU A 5 -2.52 5.86 15.87
C LEU A 5 -1.95 5.40 17.21
N ASN A 6 -2.80 5.03 18.14
CA ASN A 6 -2.35 4.58 19.46
C ASN A 6 -1.81 3.13 19.42
N LYS A 7 -1.13 2.71 20.50
CA LYS A 7 -0.49 1.39 20.62
C LYS A 7 -1.48 0.23 20.42
N ASN A 8 -2.72 0.37 20.85
CA ASN A 8 -3.72 -0.70 20.74
C ASN A 8 -4.10 -0.99 19.27
N ILE A 9 -3.87 -0.03 18.38
CA ILE A 9 -4.13 -0.15 16.94
C ILE A 9 -2.89 -0.68 16.20
N VAL A 10 -1.70 -0.20 16.56
CA VAL A 10 -0.47 -0.49 15.82
C VAL A 10 0.41 -1.56 16.46
N GLY A 11 0.11 -1.98 17.69
CA GLY A 11 0.83 -3.02 18.42
C GLY A 11 2.20 -2.62 18.97
N GLU A 12 2.89 -1.66 18.36
CA GLU A 12 4.22 -1.20 18.76
C GLU A 12 4.30 0.32 18.79
N THR A 13 4.95 0.89 19.82
CA THR A 13 5.11 2.34 19.94
C THR A 13 6.15 2.89 18.95
N HIS A 14 5.99 4.15 18.54
CA HIS A 14 6.98 4.82 17.69
C HIS A 14 8.38 4.87 18.34
N SER A 15 8.45 5.06 19.66
CA SER A 15 9.72 5.04 20.42
C SER A 15 10.45 3.70 20.30
N SER A 16 9.73 2.56 20.39
CA SER A 16 10.29 1.23 20.16
C SER A 16 10.84 1.07 18.74
N LYS A 17 10.08 1.52 17.74
CA LYS A 17 10.49 1.49 16.32
C LYS A 17 11.75 2.35 16.09
N ILE A 18 11.81 3.55 16.63
CA ILE A 18 12.98 4.45 16.55
C ILE A 18 14.20 3.80 17.21
N ASN A 19 14.04 3.09 18.33
CA ASN A 19 15.14 2.36 18.96
C ASN A 19 15.74 1.30 18.04
N LYS A 20 14.94 0.60 17.22
CA LYS A 20 15.45 -0.35 16.22
C LYS A 20 16.33 0.36 15.17
N ILE A 21 15.89 1.51 14.68
CA ILE A 21 16.69 2.31 13.74
C ILE A 21 17.97 2.85 14.38
N THR A 22 17.90 3.28 15.64
CA THR A 22 19.11 3.70 16.36
C THR A 22 20.16 2.58 16.47
N LYS A 23 19.71 1.34 16.75
CA LYS A 23 20.61 0.16 16.74
C LYS A 23 21.19 -0.10 15.36
N TYR A 24 20.36 0.01 14.30
CA TYR A 24 20.81 -0.11 12.91
C TYR A 24 21.86 0.92 12.56
N LEU A 25 21.68 2.20 12.91
CA LEU A 25 22.64 3.28 12.68
C LEU A 25 23.98 3.02 13.38
N LYS A 26 23.96 2.59 14.66
CA LYS A 26 25.17 2.23 15.41
C LYS A 26 25.93 1.07 14.74
N LYS A 27 25.23 0.00 14.32
CA LYS A 27 25.82 -1.13 13.62
C LYS A 27 26.48 -0.71 12.30
N ASN A 28 25.90 0.26 11.60
CA ASN A 28 26.43 0.78 10.33
C ASN A 28 27.39 1.97 10.49
N LYS A 29 27.83 2.30 11.71
CA LYS A 29 28.73 3.42 12.02
C LYS A 29 28.27 4.74 11.39
N SER A 30 26.96 4.99 11.37
CA SER A 30 26.35 6.18 10.77
C SER A 30 25.67 7.06 11.82
N ASP A 31 25.68 8.36 11.58
CA ASP A 31 25.13 9.33 12.53
C ASP A 31 23.62 9.51 12.33
N TYR A 32 23.17 9.43 11.07
CA TYR A 32 21.80 9.75 10.68
C TYR A 32 21.28 8.80 9.58
N LEU A 33 19.95 8.66 9.55
CA LEU A 33 19.17 8.11 8.43
C LEU A 33 18.18 9.17 7.99
N LEU A 34 18.10 9.47 6.69
CA LEU A 34 16.97 10.15 6.09
C LEU A 34 15.95 9.11 5.60
N VAL A 35 14.80 9.09 6.23
CA VAL A 35 13.64 8.33 5.76
C VAL A 35 12.91 9.21 4.74
N SER A 36 13.06 8.92 3.47
CA SER A 36 12.51 9.71 2.36
C SER A 36 11.11 9.28 1.98
N ALA A 37 10.80 7.99 2.11
CA ALA A 37 9.50 7.42 1.77
C ALA A 37 8.44 7.83 2.80
N PRO A 38 7.38 8.57 2.40
CA PRO A 38 6.36 9.06 3.34
C PRO A 38 5.61 7.94 4.07
N GLU A 39 5.39 6.79 3.45
CA GLU A 39 4.78 5.61 4.05
C GLU A 39 5.65 5.00 5.16
N ASN A 40 6.99 5.08 5.01
CA ASN A 40 7.93 4.64 6.03
C ASN A 40 7.93 5.61 7.22
N VAL A 41 7.83 6.93 6.97
CA VAL A 41 7.62 7.93 8.01
C VAL A 41 6.31 7.68 8.75
N ALA A 42 5.23 7.43 8.02
CA ALA A 42 3.92 7.12 8.58
C ALA A 42 3.97 5.91 9.52
N TRP A 43 4.63 4.84 9.08
CA TRP A 43 4.72 3.61 9.88
C TRP A 43 5.59 3.78 11.13
N ILE A 44 6.77 4.41 10.99
CA ILE A 44 7.71 4.49 12.11
C ILE A 44 7.23 5.44 13.21
N LEU A 45 6.54 6.54 12.85
CA LEU A 45 5.96 7.49 13.81
C LEU A 45 4.54 7.13 14.25
N ASN A 46 3.95 6.06 13.70
CA ASN A 46 2.54 5.70 13.91
C ASN A 46 1.58 6.85 13.56
N ILE A 47 1.85 7.58 12.51
CA ILE A 47 1.01 8.69 12.02
C ILE A 47 0.39 8.37 10.66
N ARG A 48 -0.70 9.04 10.36
CA ARG A 48 -1.36 9.00 9.06
C ARG A 48 -1.69 10.41 8.61
N GLY A 49 -1.97 10.57 7.31
CA GLY A 49 -2.36 11.85 6.71
C GLY A 49 -3.17 11.63 5.44
N GLY A 50 -3.78 12.66 4.93
CA GLY A 50 -4.59 12.61 3.70
C GLY A 50 -3.93 13.40 2.56
N ASP A 51 -2.63 13.25 2.38
CA ASP A 51 -1.89 14.01 1.34
C ASP A 51 -1.79 13.25 0.02
N SER A 52 -2.10 11.97 0.03
CA SER A 52 -2.13 11.12 -1.15
C SER A 52 -3.55 10.60 -1.39
N PRO A 53 -4.04 10.60 -2.63
CA PRO A 53 -5.29 9.92 -2.97
C PRO A 53 -5.22 8.45 -2.57
N ASN A 54 -6.30 7.90 -2.09
CA ASN A 54 -6.47 6.48 -1.78
C ASN A 54 -5.50 5.89 -0.71
N SER A 55 -4.54 6.69 -0.21
CA SER A 55 -3.55 6.24 0.77
C SER A 55 -3.47 7.19 1.96
N PRO A 56 -3.57 6.70 3.20
CA PRO A 56 -3.52 7.54 4.39
C PRO A 56 -2.08 7.95 4.76
N VAL A 57 -1.34 8.48 3.80
CA VAL A 57 0.09 8.78 3.90
C VAL A 57 0.32 10.28 4.07
N PRO A 58 1.11 10.71 5.08
CA PRO A 58 1.51 12.10 5.26
C PRO A 58 2.68 12.44 4.35
N ASN A 59 2.58 13.48 3.53
CA ASN A 59 3.72 13.96 2.74
C ASN A 59 4.77 14.59 3.68
N SER A 60 5.74 13.80 4.06
CA SER A 60 6.78 14.15 5.03
C SER A 60 8.04 13.32 4.83
N ARG A 61 9.15 13.77 5.41
CA ARG A 61 10.42 13.03 5.53
C ARG A 61 10.82 13.06 6.99
N LEU A 62 11.75 12.17 7.37
CA LEU A 62 12.18 12.07 8.76
C LEU A 62 13.69 11.87 8.85
N ILE A 63 14.38 12.71 9.59
CA ILE A 63 15.75 12.45 10.01
C ILE A 63 15.72 11.73 11.35
N ILE A 64 16.43 10.62 11.46
CA ILE A 64 16.63 9.87 12.70
C ILE A 64 18.12 9.82 13.02
N SER A 65 18.51 10.24 14.23
CA SER A 65 19.92 10.18 14.67
C SER A 65 20.23 8.92 15.48
N LYS A 66 21.50 8.52 15.51
CA LYS A 66 22.01 7.44 16.39
C LYS A 66 21.80 7.70 17.89
N THR A 67 21.47 8.95 18.28
CA THR A 67 21.15 9.37 19.66
C THR A 67 19.65 9.50 19.91
N LYS A 68 18.80 8.92 19.07
CA LYS A 68 17.32 8.94 19.13
C LYS A 68 16.69 10.32 18.89
N LYS A 69 17.44 11.34 18.53
CA LYS A 69 16.86 12.62 18.10
C LYS A 69 16.20 12.42 16.72
N ILE A 70 15.02 12.98 16.55
CA ILE A 70 14.27 12.94 15.29
C ILE A 70 13.93 14.35 14.85
N PHE A 71 13.83 14.54 13.52
CA PHE A 71 13.34 15.78 12.93
C PHE A 71 12.41 15.44 11.79
N LEU A 72 11.13 15.80 11.96
CA LEU A 72 10.10 15.61 10.92
C LEU A 72 10.14 16.82 9.98
N ILE A 73 10.36 16.56 8.71
CA ILE A 73 10.37 17.57 7.65
C ILE A 73 8.98 17.57 7.01
N SER A 74 8.23 18.64 7.20
CA SER A 74 6.90 18.85 6.63
C SER A 74 6.41 20.27 6.87
N LYS A 75 5.33 20.67 6.15
CA LYS A 75 4.69 21.96 6.40
C LYS A 75 4.07 22.02 7.80
N LEU A 76 4.38 23.08 8.55
CA LEU A 76 4.01 23.27 9.96
C LEU A 76 2.51 23.09 10.21
N LYS A 77 1.66 23.64 9.34
CA LYS A 77 0.20 23.56 9.49
C LYS A 77 -0.37 22.16 9.50
N LYS A 78 0.31 21.18 8.88
CA LYS A 78 -0.14 19.77 8.80
C LYS A 78 0.15 18.98 10.07
N ALA A 79 1.20 19.35 10.80
CA ALA A 79 1.70 18.62 11.97
C ALA A 79 1.11 19.09 13.33
N LYS A 80 0.33 20.17 13.37
CA LYS A 80 -0.23 20.74 14.62
C LYS A 80 -0.88 19.70 15.53
N LYS A 81 -1.67 18.76 14.98
CA LYS A 81 -2.36 17.74 15.75
C LYS A 81 -1.40 16.75 16.39
N ILE A 82 -0.41 16.23 15.66
CA ILE A 82 0.56 15.26 16.19
C ILE A 82 1.53 15.89 17.21
N ILE A 83 1.74 17.21 17.17
CA ILE A 83 2.44 17.94 18.23
C ILE A 83 1.57 17.96 19.50
N LYS A 84 0.27 18.32 19.37
CA LYS A 84 -0.69 18.29 20.50
C LYS A 84 -0.80 16.89 21.11
N GLU A 85 -0.77 15.86 20.28
CA GLU A 85 -0.78 14.43 20.67
C GLU A 85 0.59 13.95 21.21
N LYS A 86 1.60 14.82 21.33
CA LYS A 86 2.95 14.55 21.86
C LYS A 86 3.73 13.44 21.11
N ILE A 87 3.42 13.22 19.83
CA ILE A 87 4.20 12.30 18.98
C ILE A 87 5.57 12.91 18.66
N ILE A 88 5.59 14.21 18.40
CA ILE A 88 6.80 15.02 18.25
C ILE A 88 6.66 16.31 19.05
N LYS A 89 7.80 16.93 19.40
CA LYS A 89 7.85 18.29 19.95
C LYS A 89 7.89 19.32 18.81
N SER A 90 7.46 20.56 19.07
CA SER A 90 7.55 21.65 18.08
C SER A 90 8.98 21.85 17.58
N SER A 91 9.99 21.73 18.46
CA SER A 91 11.42 21.83 18.10
C SER A 91 11.94 20.70 17.20
N GLN A 92 11.18 19.64 17.03
CA GLN A 92 11.48 18.50 16.14
C GLN A 92 10.82 18.62 14.77
N LEU A 93 9.98 19.64 14.58
CA LEU A 93 9.36 19.92 13.27
C LEU A 93 10.22 20.92 12.52
N VAL A 94 10.52 20.62 11.28
CA VAL A 94 11.33 21.43 10.36
C VAL A 94 10.48 21.70 9.12
N ASP A 95 10.32 22.95 8.74
CA ASP A 95 9.70 23.25 7.45
C ASP A 95 10.61 22.75 6.31
N ILE A 96 10.00 22.37 5.20
CA ILE A 96 10.77 21.84 4.06
C ILE A 96 11.77 22.85 3.53
N ASP A 97 11.42 24.14 3.57
CA ASP A 97 12.27 25.23 3.10
C ASP A 97 13.46 25.47 4.03
N ASP A 98 13.35 25.10 5.31
CA ASP A 98 14.43 25.15 6.31
C ASP A 98 15.30 23.88 6.33
N PHE A 99 15.05 22.89 5.46
CA PHE A 99 15.83 21.65 5.43
C PHE A 99 17.35 21.88 5.26
N PRO A 100 17.82 22.74 4.31
CA PRO A 100 19.25 23.01 4.15
C PRO A 100 19.86 23.57 5.43
N LYS A 101 19.23 24.57 6.05
CA LYS A 101 19.66 25.18 7.31
C LYS A 101 19.73 24.16 8.44
N LYS A 102 18.72 23.25 8.49
CA LYS A 102 18.71 22.16 9.46
C LYS A 102 19.89 21.22 9.27
N VAL A 103 20.19 20.81 8.06
CA VAL A 103 21.34 19.93 7.72
C VAL A 103 22.64 20.57 8.19
N LEU A 104 22.84 21.85 7.89
CA LEU A 104 24.03 22.60 8.33
C LEU A 104 24.17 22.66 9.86
N SER A 105 23.09 22.64 10.62
CA SER A 105 23.12 22.66 12.09
C SER A 105 23.43 21.30 12.73
N LEU A 106 23.35 20.19 12.01
CA LEU A 106 23.61 18.86 12.53
C LEU A 106 25.11 18.61 12.70
N LYS A 107 25.52 17.87 13.73
CA LYS A 107 26.89 17.46 13.99
C LYS A 107 27.08 15.98 13.64
N GLY A 108 28.16 15.62 12.97
CA GLY A 108 28.47 14.25 12.57
C GLY A 108 29.15 14.20 11.21
N SER A 109 29.38 12.98 10.69
CA SER A 109 30.13 12.76 9.46
C SER A 109 29.35 11.94 8.41
N ASN A 110 28.49 11.02 8.85
CA ASN A 110 27.89 10.03 7.96
C ASN A 110 26.36 10.10 7.96
N PHE A 111 25.76 10.06 6.78
CA PHE A 111 24.32 10.08 6.58
C PHE A 111 23.90 8.92 5.66
N ILE A 112 22.99 8.05 6.10
CA ILE A 112 22.40 7.01 5.26
C ILE A 112 21.18 7.56 4.55
N ILE A 113 21.06 7.28 3.26
CA ILE A 113 19.86 7.50 2.44
C ILE A 113 19.54 6.23 1.65
N ASP A 114 18.26 6.09 1.26
CA ASP A 114 17.83 5.13 0.24
C ASP A 114 17.69 5.87 -1.10
N ASP A 115 18.55 5.55 -2.07
CA ASP A 115 18.59 6.21 -3.38
C ASP A 115 17.36 5.88 -4.26
N LYS A 116 16.60 4.84 -3.94
CA LYS A 116 15.33 4.52 -4.63
C LYS A 116 14.19 5.49 -4.24
N SER A 117 14.24 6.06 -3.05
CA SER A 117 13.18 6.94 -2.52
C SER A 117 13.65 8.38 -2.27
N CYS A 118 14.95 8.63 -2.15
CA CYS A 118 15.51 9.94 -1.92
C CYS A 118 15.64 10.71 -3.24
N SER A 119 15.06 11.92 -3.32
CA SER A 119 15.27 12.77 -4.49
C SER A 119 16.67 13.37 -4.50
N ILE A 120 17.16 13.73 -5.67
CA ILE A 120 18.46 14.37 -5.87
C ILE A 120 18.59 15.65 -5.04
N TYR A 121 17.52 16.43 -4.91
CA TYR A 121 17.47 17.63 -4.08
C TYR A 121 17.91 17.39 -2.63
N PHE A 122 17.38 16.37 -1.98
CA PHE A 122 17.78 16.03 -0.60
C PHE A 122 19.19 15.44 -0.54
N GLU A 123 19.56 14.59 -1.50
CA GLU A 123 20.88 13.99 -1.58
C GLU A 123 21.97 15.06 -1.70
N ASP A 124 21.79 16.05 -2.58
CA ASP A 124 22.80 17.11 -2.81
C ASP A 124 22.97 18.02 -1.60
N ILE A 125 21.87 18.38 -0.92
CA ILE A 125 21.97 19.14 0.34
C ILE A 125 22.73 18.34 1.40
N LEU A 126 22.50 17.03 1.52
CA LEU A 126 23.23 16.20 2.47
C LEU A 126 24.71 16.09 2.12
N LYS A 127 25.05 15.94 0.84
CA LYS A 127 26.44 15.86 0.35
C LYS A 127 27.25 17.13 0.60
N SER A 128 26.60 18.30 0.72
CA SER A 128 27.30 19.56 1.04
C SER A 128 27.99 19.53 2.40
N LYS A 129 27.62 18.60 3.28
CA LYS A 129 28.16 18.53 4.65
C LYS A 129 28.56 17.13 5.11
N PHE A 130 27.88 16.08 4.62
CA PHE A 130 28.03 14.72 5.12
C PHE A 130 28.57 13.78 4.04
N LYS A 131 29.27 12.74 4.46
CA LYS A 131 29.48 11.56 3.63
C LYS A 131 28.15 10.81 3.53
N VAL A 132 27.56 10.81 2.34
CA VAL A 132 26.30 10.13 2.06
C VAL A 132 26.56 8.66 1.73
N ILE A 133 25.89 7.76 2.43
CA ILE A 133 26.01 6.31 2.27
C ILE A 133 24.66 5.81 1.73
N LYS A 134 24.66 5.24 0.53
CA LYS A 134 23.47 4.67 -0.11
C LYS A 134 23.21 3.27 0.43
N LYS A 135 22.06 3.05 1.07
CA LYS A 135 21.58 1.76 1.56
C LYS A 135 20.08 1.74 1.55
N GLU A 136 19.49 0.60 1.26
CA GLU A 136 18.04 0.40 1.35
C GLU A 136 17.51 0.79 2.73
N ASP A 137 16.39 1.49 2.77
CA ASP A 137 15.74 1.89 4.02
C ASP A 137 15.27 0.62 4.79
N PRO A 138 15.83 0.36 5.98
CA PRO A 138 15.49 -0.84 6.76
C PRO A 138 14.01 -0.88 7.18
N ILE A 139 13.30 0.23 7.10
CA ILE A 139 11.89 0.32 7.47
C ILE A 139 11.02 -0.47 6.50
N TYR A 140 11.40 -0.60 5.22
CA TYR A 140 10.64 -1.41 4.26
C TYR A 140 10.45 -2.84 4.77
N LEU A 141 11.52 -3.50 5.17
CA LEU A 141 11.43 -4.86 5.72
C LEU A 141 10.73 -4.89 7.07
N MET A 142 10.96 -3.90 7.93
CA MET A 142 10.33 -3.85 9.26
C MET A 142 8.82 -3.73 9.18
N LYS A 143 8.27 -2.94 8.25
CA LYS A 143 6.82 -2.79 8.09
C LYS A 143 6.17 -3.91 7.27
N ALA A 144 6.93 -4.55 6.37
CA ALA A 144 6.44 -5.71 5.62
C ALA A 144 6.10 -6.88 6.55
N ILE A 145 6.83 -7.06 7.65
CA ILE A 145 6.57 -8.08 8.66
C ILE A 145 5.59 -7.53 9.70
N LYS A 146 4.28 -7.77 9.48
CA LYS A 146 3.22 -7.28 10.36
C LYS A 146 3.29 -7.96 11.72
N ASN A 147 3.15 -7.18 12.79
CA ASN A 147 2.96 -7.72 14.13
C ASN A 147 1.55 -8.30 14.32
N LYS A 148 1.31 -8.99 15.45
CA LYS A 148 0.02 -9.66 15.73
C LYS A 148 -1.18 -8.69 15.67
N THR A 149 -1.02 -7.47 16.14
CA THR A 149 -2.08 -6.46 16.16
C THR A 149 -2.37 -5.93 14.75
N GLU A 150 -1.33 -5.62 13.98
CA GLU A 150 -1.46 -5.22 12.58
C GLU A 150 -2.13 -6.33 11.76
N THR A 151 -1.69 -7.59 11.93
CA THR A 151 -2.28 -8.76 11.25
C THR A 151 -3.77 -8.92 11.59
N LYS A 152 -4.13 -8.84 12.88
CA LYS A 152 -5.53 -8.93 13.30
C LYS A 152 -6.38 -7.85 12.66
N ASN A 153 -5.95 -6.60 12.70
CA ASN A 153 -6.69 -5.49 12.12
C ASN A 153 -6.82 -5.61 10.58
N MET A 154 -5.81 -6.14 9.88
CA MET A 154 -5.88 -6.43 8.45
C MET A 154 -6.91 -7.52 8.15
N ILE A 155 -6.95 -8.59 8.95
CA ILE A 155 -7.96 -9.66 8.82
C ILE A 155 -9.36 -9.08 9.04
N ASP A 156 -9.57 -8.32 10.10
CA ASP A 156 -10.86 -7.70 10.43
C ASP A 156 -11.33 -6.78 9.27
N ALA A 157 -10.43 -5.97 8.70
CA ALA A 157 -10.74 -5.13 7.54
C ALA A 157 -11.16 -5.95 6.31
N HIS A 158 -10.47 -7.08 6.03
CA HIS A 158 -10.82 -7.96 4.91
C HIS A 158 -12.16 -8.69 5.12
N ILE A 159 -12.52 -9.04 6.35
CA ILE A 159 -13.85 -9.59 6.67
C ILE A 159 -14.95 -8.56 6.36
N LEU A 160 -14.75 -7.30 6.78
CA LEU A 160 -15.71 -6.22 6.53
C LEU A 160 -15.85 -5.93 5.02
N ASP A 161 -14.74 -5.87 4.31
CA ASP A 161 -14.71 -5.65 2.86
C ASP A 161 -15.31 -6.83 2.10
N GLY A 162 -14.99 -8.05 2.52
CA GLY A 162 -15.53 -9.29 1.96
C GLY A 162 -17.06 -9.36 2.05
N ALA A 163 -17.65 -8.86 3.14
CA ALA A 163 -19.10 -8.77 3.28
C ALA A 163 -19.70 -7.78 2.25
N ALA A 164 -19.06 -6.62 2.04
CA ALA A 164 -19.51 -5.64 1.05
C ALA A 164 -19.37 -6.19 -0.38
N LEU A 165 -18.24 -6.83 -0.69
CA LEU A 165 -18.01 -7.47 -1.98
C LEU A 165 -19.00 -8.61 -2.24
N THR A 166 -19.32 -9.43 -1.24
CA THR A 166 -20.29 -10.54 -1.39
C THR A 166 -21.68 -9.98 -1.73
N LYS A 167 -22.14 -8.92 -1.05
CA LYS A 167 -23.38 -8.22 -1.41
C LYS A 167 -23.36 -7.69 -2.85
N PHE A 168 -22.23 -7.13 -3.26
CA PHE A 168 -22.05 -6.66 -4.63
C PHE A 168 -22.10 -7.81 -5.65
N LEU A 169 -21.43 -8.93 -5.38
CA LEU A 169 -21.43 -10.09 -6.27
C LEU A 169 -22.82 -10.69 -6.44
N TYR A 170 -23.60 -10.73 -5.36
CA TYR A 170 -25.01 -11.12 -5.42
C TYR A 170 -25.82 -10.13 -6.27
N TRP A 171 -25.68 -8.84 -6.00
CA TRP A 171 -26.39 -7.80 -6.74
C TRP A 171 -26.05 -7.82 -8.23
N ILE A 172 -24.76 -7.83 -8.59
CA ILE A 172 -24.32 -7.77 -10.01
C ILE A 172 -24.76 -9.01 -10.80
N LYS A 173 -24.90 -10.18 -10.16
CA LYS A 173 -25.43 -11.38 -10.81
C LYS A 173 -26.92 -11.29 -11.11
N ASN A 174 -27.69 -10.65 -10.27
CA ASN A 174 -29.16 -10.65 -10.34
C ASN A 174 -29.75 -9.39 -11.00
N VAL A 175 -29.04 -8.27 -11.04
CA VAL A 175 -29.53 -7.04 -11.67
C VAL A 175 -29.72 -7.18 -13.18
N ASN A 176 -30.65 -6.44 -13.75
CA ASN A 176 -30.84 -6.38 -15.20
C ASN A 176 -29.63 -5.75 -15.88
N LYS A 177 -28.88 -6.53 -16.66
CA LYS A 177 -27.65 -6.09 -17.33
C LYS A 177 -27.87 -5.00 -18.39
N LYS A 178 -29.08 -4.92 -18.96
CA LYS A 178 -29.41 -3.88 -19.96
C LYS A 178 -29.38 -2.46 -19.36
N THR A 179 -29.51 -2.34 -18.04
CA THR A 179 -29.64 -1.05 -17.35
C THR A 179 -28.36 -0.57 -16.67
N ILE A 180 -27.28 -1.36 -16.67
CA ILE A 180 -26.06 -1.04 -15.95
C ILE A 180 -24.82 -1.01 -16.83
N ASN A 181 -23.88 -0.13 -16.48
CA ASN A 181 -22.55 -0.02 -17.07
C ASN A 181 -21.46 -0.20 -15.99
N GLU A 182 -20.21 -0.18 -16.42
CA GLU A 182 -19.04 -0.36 -15.55
C GLU A 182 -18.96 0.70 -14.42
N VAL A 183 -19.24 1.97 -14.72
CA VAL A 183 -19.26 3.06 -13.71
C VAL A 183 -20.35 2.84 -12.66
N GLN A 184 -21.55 2.41 -13.10
CA GLN A 184 -22.62 2.12 -12.16
C GLN A 184 -22.30 0.90 -11.28
N ALA A 185 -21.60 -0.10 -11.83
CA ALA A 185 -21.14 -1.27 -11.07
C ALA A 185 -20.14 -0.86 -9.98
N GLN A 186 -19.10 -0.08 -10.32
CA GLN A 186 -18.14 0.40 -9.31
C GLN A 186 -18.79 1.26 -8.24
N ASN A 187 -19.71 2.17 -8.60
CA ASN A 187 -20.42 3.01 -7.66
C ASN A 187 -21.32 2.19 -6.72
N LYS A 188 -21.89 1.11 -7.23
CA LYS A 188 -22.71 0.21 -6.40
C LYS A 188 -21.86 -0.55 -5.37
N LEU A 189 -20.70 -1.05 -5.76
CA LEU A 189 -19.76 -1.66 -4.81
C LEU A 189 -19.36 -0.66 -3.73
N GLU A 190 -18.99 0.54 -4.12
CA GLU A 190 -18.66 1.63 -3.20
C GLU A 190 -19.83 1.93 -2.22
N SER A 191 -21.08 1.91 -2.71
CA SER A 191 -22.26 2.11 -1.85
C SER A 191 -22.40 1.01 -0.78
N PHE A 192 -22.04 -0.24 -1.09
CA PHE A 192 -22.06 -1.33 -0.11
C PHE A 192 -20.94 -1.18 0.93
N ARG A 193 -19.74 -0.71 0.55
CA ARG A 193 -18.64 -0.40 1.47
C ARG A 193 -19.02 0.71 2.44
N LYS A 194 -19.68 1.77 1.96
CA LYS A 194 -20.14 2.93 2.76
C LYS A 194 -21.17 2.58 3.83
N LEU A 195 -21.81 1.43 3.77
CA LEU A 195 -22.68 0.95 4.85
C LEU A 195 -21.89 0.58 6.12
N ASN A 196 -20.57 0.40 6.01
CA ASN A 196 -19.73 0.08 7.15
C ASN A 196 -19.11 1.35 7.73
N LYS A 197 -19.36 1.63 9.01
CA LYS A 197 -18.83 2.81 9.74
C LYS A 197 -17.30 2.89 9.81
N ASN A 198 -16.61 1.78 9.58
CA ASN A 198 -15.15 1.73 9.56
C ASN A 198 -14.57 1.98 8.18
N TYR A 199 -15.39 1.99 7.13
CA TYR A 199 -14.94 2.32 5.78
C TYR A 199 -14.65 3.82 5.67
N LEU A 200 -13.56 4.18 5.00
CA LEU A 200 -13.13 5.56 4.82
C LEU A 200 -13.25 6.02 3.36
N TYR A 201 -12.55 5.35 2.48
CA TYR A 201 -12.51 5.63 1.04
C TYR A 201 -11.84 4.44 0.31
N PRO A 202 -11.85 4.40 -1.05
CA PRO A 202 -11.18 3.34 -1.81
C PRO A 202 -9.67 3.31 -1.54
N SER A 203 -9.06 2.13 -1.47
CA SER A 203 -7.60 1.97 -1.38
C SER A 203 -6.90 2.19 -2.73
N PHE A 204 -7.65 2.10 -3.81
CA PHE A 204 -7.30 2.47 -5.19
C PHE A 204 -8.58 2.63 -6.02
N ASP A 205 -8.45 3.23 -7.21
CA ASP A 205 -9.60 3.40 -8.09
C ASP A 205 -10.12 2.03 -8.54
N THR A 206 -11.38 1.73 -8.24
CA THR A 206 -11.98 0.44 -8.55
C THR A 206 -11.92 0.15 -10.05
N ILE A 207 -11.43 -1.03 -10.41
CA ILE A 207 -11.43 -1.56 -11.76
C ILE A 207 -12.69 -2.41 -11.93
N ALA A 208 -13.59 -2.00 -12.80
CA ALA A 208 -14.81 -2.73 -13.13
C ALA A 208 -14.85 -2.91 -14.64
N GLY A 209 -14.19 -3.96 -15.15
CA GLY A 209 -14.01 -4.19 -16.58
C GLY A 209 -14.90 -5.29 -17.14
N SER A 210 -15.71 -4.97 -18.16
CA SER A 210 -16.59 -5.91 -18.86
C SER A 210 -16.03 -6.29 -20.23
N GLY A 211 -15.95 -7.59 -20.53
CA GLY A 211 -15.40 -8.11 -21.78
C GLY A 211 -13.96 -7.64 -22.00
N LYS A 212 -13.68 -6.96 -23.11
CA LYS A 212 -12.33 -6.51 -23.49
C LYS A 212 -11.71 -5.55 -22.44
N ASN A 213 -12.51 -4.74 -21.75
CA ASN A 213 -12.02 -3.81 -20.75
C ASN A 213 -11.41 -4.53 -19.52
N GLY A 214 -11.88 -5.73 -19.19
CA GLY A 214 -11.30 -6.57 -18.13
C GLY A 214 -9.90 -7.10 -18.43
N ALA A 215 -9.40 -6.98 -19.66
CA ALA A 215 -8.05 -7.35 -20.05
C ALA A 215 -7.05 -6.17 -19.98
N ILE A 216 -7.54 -4.95 -19.75
CA ILE A 216 -6.70 -3.75 -19.65
C ILE A 216 -6.22 -3.64 -18.19
N VAL A 217 -4.90 -3.73 -18.02
CA VAL A 217 -4.27 -3.57 -16.69
C VAL A 217 -4.55 -2.15 -16.17
N HIS A 218 -5.02 -2.05 -14.91
CA HIS A 218 -5.41 -0.79 -14.28
C HIS A 218 -6.48 0.01 -15.05
N TYR A 219 -7.43 -0.71 -15.70
CA TYR A 219 -8.54 -0.07 -16.41
C TYR A 219 -9.32 0.88 -15.49
N ARG A 220 -9.61 2.07 -15.97
CA ARG A 220 -10.42 3.06 -15.27
C ARG A 220 -11.67 3.39 -16.09
N ALA A 221 -12.80 2.89 -15.62
CA ALA A 221 -14.09 3.22 -16.21
C ALA A 221 -14.45 4.67 -15.85
N ASN A 222 -14.77 5.48 -16.86
CA ASN A 222 -15.32 6.81 -16.72
C ASN A 222 -16.55 6.97 -17.62
N LYS A 223 -17.20 8.13 -17.60
CA LYS A 223 -18.42 8.38 -18.40
C LYS A 223 -18.21 8.24 -19.91
N GLU A 224 -17.01 8.48 -20.39
CA GLU A 224 -16.66 8.52 -21.82
C GLU A 224 -16.30 7.13 -22.37
N ASN A 225 -15.63 6.30 -21.56
CA ASN A 225 -15.08 5.01 -22.00
C ASN A 225 -15.81 3.77 -21.46
N CYS A 226 -16.75 3.93 -20.53
CA CYS A 226 -17.40 2.79 -19.90
C CYS A 226 -18.36 2.07 -20.86
N LYS A 227 -18.43 0.76 -20.70
CA LYS A 227 -19.34 -0.12 -21.45
C LYS A 227 -20.57 -0.52 -20.64
N LYS A 228 -21.67 -0.80 -21.36
CA LYS A 228 -22.79 -1.53 -20.80
C LYS A 228 -22.35 -2.99 -20.56
N ILE A 229 -22.67 -3.53 -19.39
CA ILE A 229 -22.36 -4.91 -19.03
C ILE A 229 -23.35 -5.84 -19.73
N GLN A 230 -22.86 -6.88 -20.42
CA GLN A 230 -23.69 -7.82 -21.15
C GLN A 230 -23.66 -9.21 -20.49
N LYS A 231 -24.75 -9.98 -20.61
CA LYS A 231 -24.83 -11.35 -20.05
C LYS A 231 -23.73 -12.29 -20.59
N LYS A 232 -23.25 -12.06 -21.84
CA LYS A 232 -22.20 -12.88 -22.47
C LYS A 232 -20.80 -12.50 -22.03
N ASP A 233 -20.61 -11.37 -21.33
CA ASP A 233 -19.29 -10.86 -20.95
C ASP A 233 -18.74 -11.62 -19.75
N ILE A 234 -17.40 -11.67 -19.70
CA ILE A 234 -16.68 -11.89 -18.46
C ILE A 234 -16.56 -10.51 -17.80
N PHE A 235 -16.81 -10.44 -16.52
CA PHE A 235 -16.68 -9.22 -15.73
C PHE A 235 -15.58 -9.39 -14.69
N LEU A 236 -14.59 -8.52 -14.74
CA LEU A 236 -13.52 -8.44 -13.74
C LEU A 236 -13.81 -7.25 -12.83
N CYS A 237 -13.78 -7.49 -11.52
CA CYS A 237 -13.87 -6.46 -10.51
C CYS A 237 -12.66 -6.56 -9.60
N ASP A 238 -11.81 -5.55 -9.65
CA ASP A 238 -10.64 -5.40 -8.78
C ASP A 238 -10.80 -4.12 -7.97
N SER A 239 -10.75 -4.25 -6.65
CA SER A 239 -11.16 -3.17 -5.75
C SER A 239 -10.66 -3.37 -4.34
N GLY A 240 -10.58 -2.28 -3.59
CA GLY A 240 -10.22 -2.32 -2.19
C GLY A 240 -10.69 -1.08 -1.44
N GLY A 241 -10.53 -1.10 -0.13
CA GLY A 241 -10.92 0.00 0.74
C GLY A 241 -9.90 0.29 1.83
N GLN A 242 -9.81 1.55 2.20
CA GLN A 242 -9.18 1.96 3.45
C GLN A 242 -10.24 1.88 4.56
N TYR A 243 -9.96 1.07 5.56
CA TYR A 243 -10.80 0.90 6.75
C TYR A 243 -10.05 1.41 7.99
N LYS A 244 -10.77 1.69 9.06
CA LYS A 244 -10.19 1.81 10.40
C LYS A 244 -10.01 0.37 10.96
N TYR A 245 -8.89 -0.24 10.99
CA TYR A 245 -7.53 0.17 10.68
C TYR A 245 -6.91 -0.88 9.77
N GLY A 246 -7.15 -0.80 8.51
CA GLY A 246 -6.61 -1.77 7.55
C GLY A 246 -6.86 -1.32 6.12
N THR A 247 -6.09 -1.89 5.21
CA THR A 247 -6.19 -1.68 3.77
C THR A 247 -6.56 -2.99 3.12
N THR A 248 -7.52 -2.99 2.20
CA THR A 248 -7.94 -4.20 1.49
C THR A 248 -7.66 -4.09 0.01
N ASP A 249 -7.50 -5.27 -0.62
CA ASP A 249 -7.28 -5.45 -2.04
C ASP A 249 -7.85 -6.81 -2.43
N VAL A 250 -8.81 -6.83 -3.36
CA VAL A 250 -9.47 -8.06 -3.74
C VAL A 250 -10.00 -8.01 -5.16
N THR A 251 -9.66 -9.04 -5.95
CA THR A 251 -10.15 -9.21 -7.31
C THR A 251 -11.12 -10.39 -7.42
N ARG A 252 -12.17 -10.23 -8.22
CA ARG A 252 -13.07 -11.32 -8.64
C ARG A 252 -13.38 -11.22 -10.11
N THR A 253 -13.28 -12.36 -10.79
CA THR A 253 -13.70 -12.53 -12.18
C THR A 253 -14.94 -13.42 -12.22
N ILE A 254 -16.02 -12.95 -12.84
CA ILE A 254 -17.30 -13.65 -12.88
C ILE A 254 -17.87 -13.71 -14.30
N CYS A 255 -18.69 -14.72 -14.55
CA CYS A 255 -19.54 -14.84 -15.73
C CYS A 255 -21.01 -14.72 -15.33
N PHE A 256 -21.83 -14.15 -16.20
CA PHE A 256 -23.29 -14.02 -16.00
C PHE A 256 -24.09 -15.10 -16.73
N SER A 257 -23.42 -15.91 -17.56
CA SER A 257 -23.96 -17.07 -18.29
C SER A 257 -22.94 -18.20 -18.28
N LYS A 258 -23.29 -19.38 -18.82
CA LYS A 258 -22.36 -20.50 -18.95
C LYS A 258 -21.15 -20.09 -19.79
N PRO A 259 -19.93 -20.11 -19.22
CA PRO A 259 -18.74 -19.69 -19.95
C PRO A 259 -18.37 -20.70 -21.04
N LYS A 260 -17.78 -20.21 -22.14
CA LYS A 260 -17.24 -21.05 -23.21
C LYS A 260 -16.16 -22.02 -22.69
N PRO A 261 -15.96 -23.20 -23.28
CA PRO A 261 -14.96 -24.18 -22.81
C PRO A 261 -13.56 -23.59 -22.65
N TYR A 262 -13.10 -22.81 -23.63
CA TYR A 262 -11.80 -22.11 -23.55
C TYR A 262 -11.69 -21.21 -22.34
N ILE A 263 -12.72 -20.44 -22.01
CA ILE A 263 -12.73 -19.54 -20.82
C ILE A 263 -12.63 -20.36 -19.53
N ARG A 264 -13.33 -21.47 -19.44
CA ARG A 264 -13.26 -22.38 -18.28
C ARG A 264 -11.87 -22.97 -18.11
N ASP A 265 -11.24 -23.37 -19.21
CA ASP A 265 -9.89 -23.93 -19.21
C ASP A 265 -8.87 -22.89 -18.71
N VAL A 266 -8.88 -21.66 -19.28
CA VAL A 266 -7.97 -20.59 -18.88
C VAL A 266 -8.21 -20.19 -17.40
N PHE A 267 -9.46 -20.02 -17.00
CA PHE A 267 -9.80 -19.73 -15.60
C PHE A 267 -9.25 -20.80 -14.65
N THR A 268 -9.38 -22.08 -15.02
CA THR A 268 -8.85 -23.18 -14.22
C THR A 268 -7.33 -23.14 -14.11
N LYS A 269 -6.62 -22.78 -15.20
CA LYS A 269 -5.16 -22.62 -15.18
C LYS A 269 -4.72 -21.48 -14.26
N VAL A 270 -5.41 -20.34 -14.32
CA VAL A 270 -5.17 -19.20 -13.41
C VAL A 270 -5.43 -19.62 -11.96
N LEU A 271 -6.53 -20.31 -11.66
CA LEU A 271 -6.85 -20.80 -10.32
C LEU A 271 -5.78 -21.77 -9.80
N LYS A 272 -5.30 -22.69 -10.63
CA LYS A 272 -4.18 -23.58 -10.26
C LYS A 272 -2.92 -22.79 -9.92
N GLY A 273 -2.61 -21.74 -10.67
CA GLY A 273 -1.50 -20.82 -10.38
C GLY A 273 -1.69 -20.12 -9.03
N HIS A 274 -2.88 -19.59 -8.77
CA HIS A 274 -3.23 -18.96 -7.49
C HIS A 274 -3.08 -19.92 -6.30
N ILE A 275 -3.59 -21.14 -6.41
CA ILE A 275 -3.43 -22.18 -5.38
C ILE A 275 -1.95 -22.53 -5.17
N ALA A 276 -1.15 -22.63 -6.24
CA ALA A 276 0.28 -22.91 -6.14
C ALA A 276 1.04 -21.80 -5.41
N VAL A 277 0.64 -20.53 -5.59
CA VAL A 277 1.18 -19.40 -4.80
C VAL A 277 0.77 -19.52 -3.33
N ALA A 278 -0.51 -19.75 -3.04
CA ALA A 278 -1.01 -19.88 -1.67
C ALA A 278 -0.33 -21.03 -0.90
N ASN A 279 0.03 -22.11 -1.57
CA ASN A 279 0.73 -23.27 -1.00
C ASN A 279 2.26 -23.17 -1.09
N THR A 280 2.81 -21.98 -1.31
CA THR A 280 4.27 -21.82 -1.39
C THR A 280 4.94 -22.02 -0.04
N ASN A 281 5.95 -22.86 0.00
CA ASN A 281 6.81 -22.99 1.17
C ASN A 281 7.85 -21.85 1.19
N LEU A 282 7.56 -20.79 1.93
CA LEU A 282 8.41 -19.59 2.01
C LEU A 282 9.79 -19.83 2.61
N LYS A 283 10.02 -20.96 3.28
CA LYS A 283 11.38 -21.36 3.73
C LYS A 283 12.28 -21.76 2.55
N LYS A 284 11.67 -22.30 1.47
CA LYS A 284 12.40 -22.72 0.25
C LYS A 284 12.35 -21.67 -0.85
N ASP A 285 11.18 -21.07 -1.05
CA ASP A 285 10.89 -20.11 -2.11
C ASP A 285 10.60 -18.73 -1.48
N ASN A 286 11.65 -18.04 -1.10
CA ASN A 286 11.61 -16.82 -0.30
C ASN A 286 11.76 -15.51 -1.09
N THR A 287 11.63 -15.56 -2.42
CA THR A 287 11.69 -14.37 -3.27
C THR A 287 10.47 -14.28 -4.18
N GLY A 288 10.03 -13.06 -4.49
CA GLY A 288 8.92 -12.82 -5.41
C GLY A 288 9.12 -13.49 -6.77
N LYS A 289 10.36 -13.50 -7.30
CA LYS A 289 10.71 -14.18 -8.56
C LYS A 289 10.41 -15.69 -8.55
N LYS A 290 10.71 -16.38 -7.45
CA LYS A 290 10.41 -17.82 -7.30
C LYS A 290 8.90 -18.07 -7.20
N ILE A 291 8.18 -17.20 -6.49
CA ILE A 291 6.72 -17.26 -6.34
C ILE A 291 6.04 -17.00 -7.68
N ASP A 292 6.51 -16.02 -8.46
CA ASP A 292 6.00 -15.69 -9.80
C ASP A 292 6.05 -16.90 -10.75
N VAL A 293 7.13 -17.67 -10.74
CA VAL A 293 7.25 -18.89 -11.54
C VAL A 293 6.13 -19.90 -11.22
N ARG A 294 5.74 -20.01 -9.95
CA ARG A 294 4.64 -20.90 -9.53
C ARG A 294 3.29 -20.45 -10.06
N ALA A 295 3.04 -19.14 -10.03
CA ALA A 295 1.81 -18.56 -10.58
C ALA A 295 1.65 -18.81 -12.08
N ARG A 296 2.72 -18.59 -12.85
CA ARG A 296 2.70 -18.66 -14.32
C ARG A 296 2.77 -20.08 -14.90
N LYS A 297 3.23 -21.05 -14.10
CA LYS A 297 3.52 -22.43 -14.53
C LYS A 297 2.41 -23.07 -15.40
N PHE A 298 1.16 -22.92 -15.00
CA PHE A 298 0.03 -23.57 -15.69
C PHE A 298 -0.39 -22.84 -16.96
N LEU A 299 -0.22 -21.54 -17.04
CA LEU A 299 -0.45 -20.73 -18.24
C LEU A 299 0.64 -20.99 -19.29
N LYS A 300 1.91 -20.93 -18.88
CA LYS A 300 3.06 -21.15 -19.77
C LYS A 300 3.05 -22.50 -20.45
N LYS A 301 2.54 -23.55 -19.81
CA LYS A 301 2.34 -24.87 -20.43
C LYS A 301 1.36 -24.86 -21.61
N SER A 302 0.59 -23.81 -21.77
CA SER A 302 -0.38 -23.62 -22.86
C SER A 302 -0.04 -22.41 -23.73
N ASN A 303 1.23 -21.95 -23.70
CA ASN A 303 1.70 -20.76 -24.41
C ASN A 303 0.90 -19.49 -24.07
N LEU A 304 0.39 -19.43 -22.83
CA LEU A 304 -0.31 -18.26 -22.31
C LEU A 304 0.51 -17.60 -21.20
N ASP A 305 0.36 -16.30 -21.07
CA ASP A 305 0.97 -15.51 -19.98
C ASP A 305 0.13 -14.24 -19.72
N TYR A 306 0.52 -13.47 -18.72
CA TYR A 306 -0.04 -12.14 -18.43
C TYR A 306 1.09 -11.10 -18.27
N ALA A 307 0.82 -9.86 -18.74
CA ALA A 307 1.82 -8.79 -18.86
C ALA A 307 1.81 -7.84 -17.65
N HIS A 308 1.71 -8.39 -16.43
CA HIS A 308 1.76 -7.63 -15.18
C HIS A 308 2.44 -8.43 -14.08
N GLY A 309 2.73 -7.81 -12.92
CA GLY A 309 3.26 -8.51 -11.75
C GLY A 309 2.25 -9.52 -11.18
N THR A 310 2.75 -10.61 -10.59
CA THR A 310 1.89 -11.64 -9.98
C THR A 310 1.16 -11.14 -8.73
N GLY A 311 1.81 -10.28 -7.94
CA GLY A 311 1.21 -9.75 -6.73
C GLY A 311 2.19 -8.87 -5.95
N HIS A 312 1.73 -8.41 -4.81
CA HIS A 312 2.46 -7.50 -3.92
C HIS A 312 1.96 -7.66 -2.48
N GLY A 313 2.70 -7.12 -1.52
CA GLY A 313 2.23 -6.94 -0.16
C GLY A 313 1.18 -5.83 -0.08
N VAL A 314 0.43 -5.80 1.02
CA VAL A 314 -0.54 -4.75 1.33
C VAL A 314 -0.13 -4.03 2.60
N GLY A 315 -0.06 -2.71 2.57
CA GLY A 315 0.31 -1.89 3.71
C GLY A 315 -0.74 -1.92 4.82
N PHE A 316 -0.30 -1.88 6.07
CA PHE A 316 -1.19 -1.78 7.22
C PHE A 316 -1.74 -0.36 7.35
N PHE A 317 -2.96 -0.12 6.89
CA PHE A 317 -3.57 1.20 6.83
C PHE A 317 -2.60 2.22 6.23
N LEU A 318 -2.06 1.86 5.04
CA LEU A 318 -1.07 2.60 4.24
C LEU A 318 -1.35 2.38 2.75
N ASN A 319 -0.32 2.44 1.90
CA ASN A 319 -0.44 2.15 0.48
C ASN A 319 -0.95 0.72 0.26
N VAL A 320 -1.83 0.52 -0.71
CA VAL A 320 -2.27 -0.80 -1.13
C VAL A 320 -1.10 -1.62 -1.68
N HIS A 321 -0.26 -1.02 -2.51
CA HIS A 321 0.98 -1.64 -2.95
C HIS A 321 2.08 -1.43 -1.90
N GLU A 322 2.50 -2.52 -1.28
CA GLU A 322 3.66 -2.57 -0.41
C GLU A 322 4.60 -3.66 -0.93
N GLY A 323 5.89 -3.31 -1.08
CA GLY A 323 6.89 -4.27 -1.53
C GLY A 323 6.91 -5.58 -0.73
N PRO A 324 7.56 -6.60 -1.22
CA PRO A 324 8.57 -6.65 -2.28
C PRO A 324 7.99 -6.64 -3.67
#